data_17f4447e239b6dd70a54195431f6c10f
#
_entry.id   17f4447e239b6dd70a54195431f6c10f
#
_cell.length_a   1.000
_cell.length_b   1.000
_cell.length_c   1.000
_cell.angle_alpha   90.00
_cell.angle_beta   90.00
_cell.angle_gamma   90.00
#
_symmetry.space_group_name_H-M   'P 1'
#
loop_
_entity.id
_entity.type
_entity.pdbx_description
1 polymer ?
#
loop_
_entity_poly.entity_id
_entity_poly.type
_entity_poly.pdbx_seq_one_letter_code
_entity_poly.pdbx_strand_id
1 'polypeptide(L)'
;MLTLNDCIALCDLTEEEVAAIAEHEHIPMIVAAELGNYLVHSAEGVPMIRRFITDDIKAAEERGDNAHVRLLKLVLWHFIQTHPDKKAS
;
A
#
# COMPACT_ATOMS: atom_id res chain seq x y z
N MET A 1 -4.31 -3.42 -24.16
CA MET A 1 -4.88 -2.95 -22.88
C MET A 1 -4.20 -3.63 -21.71
N LEU A 2 -3.83 -2.86 -20.70
CA LEU A 2 -3.17 -3.42 -19.53
C LEU A 2 -4.18 -4.11 -18.61
N THR A 3 -3.82 -5.30 -18.14
CA THR A 3 -4.60 -5.99 -17.11
C THR A 3 -4.13 -5.53 -15.73
N LEU A 4 -4.87 -5.91 -14.69
CA LEU A 4 -4.45 -5.63 -13.31
C LEU A 4 -3.06 -6.24 -13.04
N ASN A 5 -2.82 -7.47 -13.48
CA ASN A 5 -1.52 -8.11 -13.28
C ASN A 5 -0.41 -7.33 -13.98
N ASP A 6 -0.67 -6.80 -15.18
CA ASP A 6 0.31 -5.98 -15.89
C ASP A 6 0.60 -4.69 -15.14
N CYS A 7 -0.43 -4.06 -14.57
CA CYS A 7 -0.26 -2.83 -13.78
C CYS A 7 0.59 -3.09 -12.55
N ILE A 8 0.35 -4.18 -11.84
CA ILE A 8 1.13 -4.53 -10.65
C ILE A 8 2.57 -4.88 -11.04
N ALA A 9 2.76 -5.61 -12.13
CA ALA A 9 4.10 -5.98 -12.60
C ALA A 9 4.94 -4.77 -13.00
N LEU A 10 4.29 -3.69 -13.44
CA LEU A 10 4.98 -2.48 -13.89
C LEU A 10 5.21 -1.47 -12.78
N CYS A 11 4.64 -1.67 -11.59
CA CYS A 11 4.85 -0.77 -10.48
C CYS A 11 5.74 -1.42 -9.41
N ASP A 12 6.30 -0.59 -8.53
CA ASP A 12 7.21 -1.06 -7.48
C ASP A 12 6.47 -1.50 -6.23
N LEU A 13 5.25 -2.02 -6.39
CA LEU A 13 4.41 -2.44 -5.29
C LEU A 13 4.00 -3.89 -5.45
N THR A 14 3.83 -4.58 -4.33
CA THR A 14 3.27 -5.93 -4.35
C THR A 14 1.75 -5.85 -4.45
N GLU A 15 1.13 -6.99 -4.77
CA GLU A 15 -0.32 -7.07 -4.83
C GLU A 15 -0.95 -6.72 -3.48
N GLU A 16 -0.32 -7.16 -2.39
CA GLU A 16 -0.82 -6.88 -1.03
C GLU A 16 -0.72 -5.40 -0.70
N GLU A 17 0.32 -4.72 -1.16
CA GLU A 17 0.47 -3.28 -0.97
C GLU A 17 -0.60 -2.52 -1.75
N VAL A 18 -0.85 -2.95 -2.99
CA VAL A 18 -1.93 -2.36 -3.79
C VAL A 18 -3.29 -2.60 -3.12
N ALA A 19 -3.50 -3.81 -2.59
CA ALA A 19 -4.75 -4.13 -1.89
C ALA A 19 -4.96 -3.24 -0.68
N ALA A 20 -3.90 -2.92 0.06
CA ALA A 20 -4.01 -2.02 1.22
C ALA A 20 -4.42 -0.60 0.79
N ILE A 21 -3.89 -0.12 -0.34
CA ILE A 21 -4.29 1.18 -0.87
C ILE A 21 -5.76 1.14 -1.29
N ALA A 22 -6.17 0.07 -1.97
CA ALA A 22 -7.55 -0.10 -2.42
C ALA A 22 -8.50 -0.11 -1.22
N GLU A 23 -8.13 -0.79 -0.14
CA GLU A 23 -8.92 -0.85 1.08
C GLU A 23 -9.06 0.52 1.73
N HIS A 24 -7.95 1.26 1.82
CA HIS A 24 -7.95 2.57 2.47
C HIS A 24 -8.80 3.57 1.69
N GLU A 25 -8.65 3.59 0.37
CA GLU A 25 -9.30 4.59 -0.47
C GLU A 25 -10.66 4.14 -0.98
N HIS A 26 -11.04 2.88 -0.75
CA HIS A 26 -12.32 2.30 -1.24
C HIS A 26 -12.42 2.39 -2.76
N ILE A 27 -11.36 1.99 -3.45
CA ILE A 27 -11.28 2.05 -4.92
C ILE A 27 -10.93 0.67 -5.47
N PRO A 28 -11.23 0.41 -6.75
CA PRO A 28 -10.85 -0.86 -7.37
C PRO A 28 -9.33 -1.04 -7.41
N MET A 29 -8.90 -2.31 -7.45
CA MET A 29 -7.48 -2.66 -7.45
C MET A 29 -6.70 -1.99 -8.58
N ILE A 30 -7.27 -1.91 -9.78
CA ILE A 30 -6.54 -1.33 -10.91
C ILE A 30 -6.31 0.17 -10.69
N VAL A 31 -7.28 0.85 -10.10
CA VAL A 31 -7.14 2.27 -9.76
C VAL A 31 -6.11 2.45 -8.65
N ALA A 32 -6.14 1.54 -7.65
CA ALA A 32 -5.17 1.56 -6.55
C ALA A 32 -3.76 1.32 -7.07
N ALA A 33 -3.58 0.44 -8.05
CA ALA A 33 -2.27 0.19 -8.64
C ALA A 33 -1.73 1.45 -9.34
N GLU A 34 -2.60 2.14 -10.07
CA GLU A 34 -2.21 3.38 -10.74
C GLU A 34 -1.85 4.47 -9.73
N LEU A 35 -2.67 4.63 -8.69
CA LEU A 35 -2.42 5.59 -7.63
C LEU A 35 -1.11 5.29 -6.90
N GLY A 36 -0.91 4.03 -6.54
CA GLY A 36 0.30 3.60 -5.85
C GLY A 36 1.54 3.85 -6.68
N ASN A 37 1.49 3.53 -7.96
CA ASN A 37 2.62 3.77 -8.86
C ASN A 37 2.97 5.26 -8.94
N TYR A 38 1.96 6.12 -8.99
CA TYR A 38 2.17 7.56 -8.96
C TYR A 38 2.81 7.99 -7.64
N LEU A 39 2.29 7.50 -6.52
CA LEU A 39 2.75 7.91 -5.21
C LEU A 39 4.18 7.49 -4.90
N VAL A 40 4.60 6.27 -5.30
CA VAL A 40 5.97 5.83 -5.00
C VAL A 40 7.01 6.65 -5.75
N HIS A 41 6.63 7.35 -6.80
CA HIS A 41 7.52 8.21 -7.56
C HIS A 41 7.45 9.68 -7.12
N SER A 42 6.62 9.99 -6.13
CA SER A 42 6.52 11.36 -5.63
C SER A 42 7.21 11.47 -4.27
N ALA A 43 7.73 12.66 -3.98
CA ALA A 43 8.52 12.88 -2.75
C ALA A 43 7.71 12.60 -1.47
N GLU A 44 6.40 12.85 -1.51
CA GLU A 44 5.55 12.69 -0.32
C GLU A 44 4.67 11.46 -0.40
N GLY A 45 4.72 10.74 -1.51
CA GLY A 45 3.84 9.59 -1.71
C GLY A 45 4.21 8.40 -0.87
N VAL A 46 5.50 8.14 -0.66
CA VAL A 46 5.94 7.02 0.17
C VAL A 46 5.45 7.17 1.61
N PRO A 47 5.64 8.32 2.29
CA PRO A 47 5.04 8.51 3.61
C PRO A 47 3.52 8.40 3.61
N MET A 48 2.87 8.84 2.54
CA MET A 48 1.41 8.77 2.42
C MET A 48 0.93 7.32 2.38
N ILE A 49 1.61 6.46 1.60
CA ILE A 49 1.25 5.05 1.53
C ILE A 49 1.44 4.38 2.89
N ARG A 50 2.53 4.69 3.60
CA ARG A 50 2.73 4.16 4.95
C ARG A 50 1.59 4.56 5.87
N ARG A 51 1.10 5.79 5.75
CA ARG A 51 -0.04 6.25 6.54
C ARG A 51 -1.31 5.47 6.18
N PHE A 52 -1.54 5.21 4.89
CA PHE A 52 -2.69 4.42 4.44
C PHE A 52 -2.68 3.05 5.12
N ILE A 53 -1.54 2.37 5.07
CA ILE A 53 -1.44 1.03 5.66
C ILE A 53 -1.62 1.09 7.18
N THR A 54 -1.06 2.11 7.83
CA THR A 54 -1.21 2.30 9.28
C THR A 54 -2.68 2.54 9.65
N ASP A 55 -3.38 3.34 8.86
CA ASP A 55 -4.81 3.59 9.10
C ASP A 55 -5.61 2.30 8.92
N ASP A 56 -5.27 1.48 7.93
CA ASP A 56 -5.93 0.20 7.72
C ASP A 56 -5.70 -0.74 8.90
N ILE A 57 -4.48 -0.73 9.49
CA ILE A 57 -4.18 -1.52 10.68
C ILE A 57 -5.08 -1.08 11.83
N LYS A 58 -5.21 0.22 12.06
CA LYS A 58 -6.06 0.74 13.12
C LYS A 58 -7.52 0.33 12.91
N ALA A 59 -8.00 0.43 11.68
CA ALA A 59 -9.37 0.03 11.37
C ALA A 59 -9.59 -1.45 11.63
N ALA A 60 -8.63 -2.29 11.26
CA ALA A 60 -8.72 -3.73 11.51
C ALA A 60 -8.69 -4.03 13.01
N GLU A 61 -7.86 -3.32 13.78
CA GLU A 61 -7.82 -3.47 15.22
C GLU A 61 -9.16 -3.12 15.86
N GLU A 62 -9.79 -2.05 15.40
CA GLU A 62 -11.10 -1.64 15.90
C GLU A 62 -12.19 -2.65 15.60
N ARG A 63 -12.07 -3.38 14.49
CA ARG A 63 -13.02 -4.44 14.15
C ARG A 63 -12.72 -5.75 14.88
N GLY A 64 -11.56 -5.84 15.54
CA GLY A 64 -11.12 -7.08 16.16
C GLY A 64 -10.64 -8.12 15.14
N ASP A 65 -10.28 -7.70 13.94
CA ASP A 65 -9.82 -8.60 12.88
C ASP A 65 -8.31 -8.81 13.01
N ASN A 66 -7.93 -9.68 13.94
CA ASN A 66 -6.53 -9.90 14.26
C ASN A 66 -5.72 -10.50 13.11
N ALA A 67 -6.35 -11.34 12.29
CA ALA A 67 -5.67 -11.94 11.13
C ALA A 67 -5.30 -10.86 10.13
N HIS A 68 -6.20 -9.92 9.89
CA HIS A 68 -5.96 -8.83 8.95
C HIS A 68 -4.91 -7.85 9.51
N VAL A 69 -4.93 -7.61 10.83
CA VAL A 69 -3.90 -6.79 11.47
C VAL A 69 -2.52 -7.37 11.22
N ARG A 70 -2.36 -8.70 11.42
CA ARG A 70 -1.07 -9.35 11.21
C ARG A 70 -0.62 -9.24 9.76
N LEU A 71 -1.53 -9.45 8.82
CA LEU A 71 -1.23 -9.33 7.40
C LEU A 71 -0.76 -7.91 7.07
N LEU A 72 -1.50 -6.91 7.51
CA LEU A 72 -1.16 -5.51 7.21
C LEU A 72 0.15 -5.08 7.84
N LYS A 73 0.50 -5.61 9.01
CA LYS A 73 1.80 -5.32 9.62
C LYS A 73 2.95 -5.86 8.79
N LEU A 74 2.78 -7.06 8.21
CA LEU A 74 3.77 -7.62 7.29
C LEU A 74 3.87 -6.79 6.03
N VAL A 75 2.73 -6.34 5.49
CA VAL A 75 2.70 -5.48 4.31
C VAL A 75 3.43 -4.18 4.59
N LEU A 76 3.18 -3.56 5.74
CA LEU A 76 3.84 -2.33 6.13
C LEU A 76 5.35 -2.52 6.27
N TRP A 77 5.76 -3.61 6.93
CA TRP A 77 7.18 -3.91 7.11
C TRP A 77 7.87 -4.06 5.75
N HIS A 78 7.27 -4.83 4.85
CA HIS A 78 7.83 -5.02 3.51
C HIS A 78 7.92 -3.70 2.76
N PHE A 79 6.88 -2.89 2.84
CA PHE A 79 6.87 -1.59 2.16
C PHE A 79 7.99 -0.69 2.67
N ILE A 80 8.21 -0.64 3.99
CA ILE A 80 9.27 0.17 4.59
C ILE A 80 10.64 -0.30 4.12
N GLN A 81 10.84 -1.62 4.02
CA GLN A 81 12.12 -2.19 3.59
C GLN A 81 12.42 -1.88 2.13
N THR A 82 11.41 -1.87 1.29
CA THR A 82 11.59 -1.70 -0.16
C THR A 82 11.47 -0.24 -0.60
N HIS A 83 10.91 0.63 0.24
CA HIS A 83 10.71 2.04 -0.08
C HIS A 83 11.17 2.90 1.09
N PRO A 84 12.49 3.01 1.32
CA PRO A 84 12.99 3.81 2.43
C PRO A 84 12.66 5.29 2.23
N ASP A 85 12.44 5.98 3.34
CA ASP A 85 12.14 7.40 3.32
C ASP A 85 13.40 8.18 2.95
N LYS A 86 13.36 8.91 1.86
CA LYS A 86 14.49 9.68 1.37
C LYS A 86 14.87 10.83 2.30
N LYS A 87 13.93 11.26 3.14
CA LYS A 87 14.20 12.35 4.08
C LYS A 87 14.97 11.90 5.31
N ALA A 88 15.07 10.61 5.52
CA ALA A 88 15.73 10.04 6.68
C ALA A 88 17.27 9.97 6.52
N SER A 89 17.76 10.32 5.37
CA SER A 89 19.19 10.28 5.10
C SER A 89 19.94 11.45 5.71
#